data_44932a4572b8605933db887d19916f4f
#
_entry.id   44932a4572b8605933db887d19916f4f
#
_cell.length_a   1.000
_cell.length_b   1.000
_cell.length_c   1.000
_cell.angle_alpha   90.00
_cell.angle_beta   90.00
_cell.angle_gamma   90.00
#
_symmetry.space_group_name_H-M   'P 1'
#
loop_
_entity.id
_entity.type
_entity.pdbx_description
1 polymer ?
#
loop_
_entity_poly.entity_id
_entity_poly.type
_entity_poly.pdbx_seq_one_letter_code
_entity_poly.pdbx_strand_id
1 'polypeptide(L)'
;MFDFLDQYPYLLPIVIFFGRIVDVSLGTLRIIFVSKGEKYIAPFIGFFEVLIWIVIISEIFSRANDTVAYLSYAGGYATGNFVGILIEQRIAFGVLLFRVYTKENGKELVALLNSSNFGATLIHGSGSQGEIDIIETVVDRKMLRRVEKIFTDFDPGVFYVSEDIRAKQRGIFPKTKSIFSRWRLGK
;
A
#
# COMPACT_ATOMS: atom_id res chain seq x y z
N MET A 1 6.30 34.98 6.72
CA MET A 1 7.26 33.93 6.29
C MET A 1 7.35 33.84 4.79
N PHE A 2 6.27 34.01 4.07
CA PHE A 2 6.25 34.04 2.60
C PHE A 2 5.86 35.44 2.08
N ASP A 3 6.64 36.46 2.43
CA ASP A 3 6.36 37.87 2.05
C ASP A 3 6.28 38.07 0.53
N PHE A 4 6.94 37.21 -0.24
CA PHE A 4 6.81 37.19 -1.69
C PHE A 4 5.39 36.84 -2.21
N LEU A 5 4.60 36.08 -1.44
CA LEU A 5 3.21 35.76 -1.79
C LEU A 5 2.28 36.97 -1.70
N ASP A 6 2.69 38.03 -0.93
CA ASP A 6 1.94 39.28 -0.88
C ASP A 6 2.11 40.07 -2.18
N GLN A 7 3.23 39.89 -2.86
CA GLN A 7 3.50 40.50 -4.15
C GLN A 7 2.74 39.76 -5.30
N TYR A 8 2.43 38.48 -5.12
CA TYR A 8 1.75 37.63 -6.14
C TYR A 8 0.61 36.83 -5.53
N PRO A 9 -0.55 37.45 -5.21
CA PRO A 9 -1.63 36.81 -4.47
C PRO A 9 -2.23 35.59 -5.17
N TYR A 10 -2.12 35.48 -6.49
CA TYR A 10 -2.57 34.33 -7.27
C TYR A 10 -1.70 33.08 -7.07
N LEU A 11 -0.48 33.20 -6.54
CA LEU A 11 0.37 32.04 -6.24
C LEU A 11 -0.05 31.33 -4.95
N LEU A 12 -0.71 32.02 -4.03
CA LEU A 12 -1.09 31.45 -2.74
C LEU A 12 -2.00 30.21 -2.88
N PRO A 13 -3.11 30.24 -3.65
CA PRO A 13 -3.94 29.06 -3.87
C PRO A 13 -3.17 27.88 -4.47
N ILE A 14 -2.23 28.15 -5.36
CA ILE A 14 -1.39 27.13 -5.99
C ILE A 14 -0.46 26.49 -4.95
N VAL A 15 0.21 27.28 -4.12
CA VAL A 15 1.08 26.79 -3.05
C VAL A 15 0.29 25.97 -2.02
N ILE A 16 -0.90 26.45 -1.63
CA ILE A 16 -1.80 25.71 -0.74
C ILE A 16 -2.19 24.38 -1.35
N PHE A 17 -2.62 24.34 -2.61
CA PHE A 17 -3.04 23.14 -3.30
C PHE A 17 -1.95 22.07 -3.34
N PHE A 18 -0.76 22.43 -3.83
CA PHE A 18 0.37 21.48 -3.91
C PHE A 18 0.93 21.09 -2.55
N GLY A 19 1.00 22.03 -1.62
CA GLY A 19 1.42 21.76 -0.25
C GLY A 19 0.47 20.76 0.44
N ARG A 20 -0.83 20.90 0.22
CA ARG A 20 -1.84 19.95 0.72
C ARG A 20 -1.73 18.58 0.07
N ILE A 21 -1.42 18.50 -1.22
CA ILE A 21 -1.16 17.20 -1.86
C ILE A 21 -0.02 16.47 -1.16
N VAL A 22 1.10 17.15 -0.90
CA VAL A 22 2.26 16.56 -0.23
C VAL A 22 1.91 16.14 1.21
N ASP A 23 1.35 17.05 1.99
CA ASP A 23 0.96 16.84 3.38
C ASP A 23 0.01 15.64 3.53
N VAL A 24 -1.08 15.63 2.78
CA VAL A 24 -2.12 14.58 2.85
C VAL A 24 -1.62 13.25 2.30
N SER A 25 -0.76 13.27 1.28
CA SER A 25 -0.12 12.04 0.79
C SER A 25 0.78 11.41 1.85
N LEU A 26 1.53 12.22 2.60
CA LEU A 26 2.33 11.74 3.74
C LEU A 26 1.44 11.17 4.84
N GLY A 27 0.33 11.85 5.18
CA GLY A 27 -0.66 11.37 6.16
C GLY A 27 -1.28 10.04 5.77
N THR A 28 -1.65 9.88 4.50
CA THR A 28 -2.18 8.62 3.97
C THR A 28 -1.15 7.49 4.11
N LEU A 29 0.09 7.72 3.72
CA LEU A 29 1.18 6.75 3.87
C LEU A 29 1.44 6.42 5.35
N ARG A 30 1.45 7.41 6.23
CA ARG A 30 1.63 7.22 7.67
C ARG A 30 0.57 6.27 8.25
N ILE A 31 -0.70 6.48 7.93
CA ILE A 31 -1.80 5.62 8.40
C ILE A 31 -1.57 4.18 7.96
N ILE A 32 -1.15 3.97 6.71
CA ILE A 32 -0.85 2.64 6.18
C ILE A 32 0.34 2.00 6.91
N PHE A 33 1.41 2.74 7.19
CA PHE A 33 2.55 2.22 7.96
C PHE A 33 2.19 1.93 9.42
N VAL A 34 1.33 2.75 10.04
CA VAL A 34 0.78 2.47 11.38
C VAL A 34 0.00 1.16 11.38
N SER A 35 -0.90 0.94 10.43
CA SER A 35 -1.69 -0.30 10.34
C SER A 35 -0.82 -1.55 10.14
N LYS A 36 0.35 -1.39 9.51
CA LYS A 36 1.35 -2.44 9.30
C LYS A 36 2.34 -2.59 10.46
N GLY A 37 2.22 -1.78 11.51
CA GLY A 37 3.06 -1.85 12.72
C GLY A 37 4.48 -1.32 12.55
N GLU A 38 4.72 -0.44 11.58
CA GLU A 38 6.04 0.15 11.30
C GLU A 38 6.35 1.31 12.27
N LYS A 39 6.82 0.94 13.45
CA LYS A 39 7.03 1.83 14.61
C LYS A 39 8.06 2.95 14.44
N TYR A 40 8.94 2.88 13.44
CA TYR A 40 9.95 3.91 13.17
C TYR A 40 9.58 4.78 11.98
N ILE A 41 9.02 4.19 10.92
CA ILE A 41 8.69 4.91 9.69
C ILE A 41 7.48 5.81 9.91
N ALA A 42 6.45 5.31 10.57
CA ALA A 42 5.21 6.06 10.78
C ALA A 42 5.41 7.36 11.59
N PRO A 43 6.11 7.38 12.75
CA PRO A 43 6.38 8.63 13.47
C PRO A 43 7.27 9.60 12.69
N PHE A 44 8.26 9.09 11.93
CA PHE A 44 9.12 9.92 11.09
C PHE A 44 8.33 10.67 10.02
N ILE A 45 7.43 9.96 9.30
CA ILE A 45 6.54 10.59 8.32
C ILE A 45 5.60 11.59 9.01
N GLY A 46 5.04 11.23 10.18
CA GLY A 46 4.13 12.10 10.93
C GLY A 46 4.76 13.41 11.37
N PHE A 47 6.03 13.42 11.69
CA PHE A 47 6.75 14.66 12.00
C PHE A 47 6.75 15.65 10.83
N PHE A 48 7.07 15.20 9.63
CA PHE A 48 7.08 16.06 8.45
C PHE A 48 5.67 16.46 8.00
N GLU A 49 4.70 15.54 8.09
CA GLU A 49 3.28 15.82 7.83
C GLU A 49 2.80 16.99 8.68
N VAL A 50 3.01 16.93 10.00
CA VAL A 50 2.57 17.99 10.91
C VAL A 50 3.30 19.31 10.66
N LEU A 51 4.60 19.29 10.35
CA LEU A 51 5.35 20.50 10.01
C LEU A 51 4.78 21.20 8.77
N ILE A 52 4.54 20.45 7.70
CA ILE A 52 3.98 20.99 6.45
C ILE A 52 2.57 21.53 6.72
N TRP A 53 1.75 20.79 7.47
CA TRP A 53 0.40 21.19 7.82
C TRP A 53 0.36 22.53 8.58
N ILE A 54 1.21 22.68 9.61
CA ILE A 54 1.28 23.93 10.41
C ILE A 54 1.62 25.12 9.52
N VAL A 55 2.57 24.97 8.60
CA VAL A 55 2.96 26.02 7.67
C VAL A 55 1.79 26.44 6.78
N ILE A 56 1.09 25.47 6.18
CA ILE A 56 -0.03 25.72 5.29
C ILE A 56 -1.20 26.39 6.03
N ILE A 57 -1.56 25.86 7.22
CA ILE A 57 -2.70 26.36 7.95
C ILE A 57 -2.45 27.77 8.49
N SER A 58 -1.20 28.09 8.87
CA SER A 58 -0.85 29.44 9.32
C SER A 58 -1.03 30.48 8.21
N GLU A 59 -0.69 30.15 6.95
CA GLU A 59 -0.91 31.03 5.79
C GLU A 59 -2.39 31.23 5.49
N ILE A 60 -3.22 30.18 5.61
CA ILE A 60 -4.66 30.29 5.41
C ILE A 60 -5.29 31.22 6.46
N PHE A 61 -4.94 31.06 7.75
CA PHE A 61 -5.50 31.91 8.81
C PHE A 61 -5.02 33.37 8.75
N SER A 62 -3.83 33.63 8.25
CA SER A 62 -3.35 35.01 8.07
C SER A 62 -4.12 35.78 6.99
N ARG A 63 -4.85 35.09 6.11
CA ARG A 63 -5.57 35.63 4.96
C ARG A 63 -7.05 35.23 4.99
N ALA A 64 -7.68 35.34 6.16
CA ALA A 64 -9.09 35.03 6.35
C ALA A 64 -9.97 35.75 5.31
N ASN A 65 -10.87 34.99 4.63
CA ASN A 65 -11.86 35.37 3.62
C ASN A 65 -11.47 35.12 2.13
N ASP A 66 -10.46 34.34 1.83
CA ASP A 66 -10.18 33.92 0.45
C ASP A 66 -10.85 32.59 0.14
N THR A 67 -12.02 32.65 -0.54
CA THR A 67 -12.77 31.45 -0.97
C THR A 67 -11.93 30.56 -1.89
N VAL A 68 -11.06 31.15 -2.72
CA VAL A 68 -10.20 30.39 -3.65
C VAL A 68 -9.16 29.60 -2.87
N ALA A 69 -8.61 30.16 -1.80
CA ALA A 69 -7.69 29.45 -0.90
C ALA A 69 -8.35 28.25 -0.21
N TYR A 70 -9.61 28.39 0.24
CA TYR A 70 -10.38 27.26 0.83
C TYR A 70 -10.66 26.16 -0.18
N LEU A 71 -11.06 26.53 -1.42
CA LEU A 71 -11.28 25.54 -2.48
C LEU A 71 -9.97 24.83 -2.88
N SER A 72 -8.85 25.55 -2.94
CA SER A 72 -7.53 24.98 -3.20
C SER A 72 -7.10 24.02 -2.09
N TYR A 73 -7.37 24.35 -0.84
CA TYR A 73 -7.11 23.50 0.31
C TYR A 73 -7.92 22.19 0.24
N ALA A 74 -9.23 22.29 -0.01
CA ALA A 74 -10.10 21.13 -0.14
C ALA A 74 -9.74 20.23 -1.34
N GLY A 75 -9.47 20.85 -2.49
CA GLY A 75 -9.04 20.16 -3.70
C GLY A 75 -7.67 19.46 -3.52
N GLY A 76 -6.72 20.15 -2.87
CA GLY A 76 -5.43 19.57 -2.52
C GLY A 76 -5.55 18.38 -1.57
N TYR A 77 -6.47 18.45 -0.60
CA TYR A 77 -6.77 17.33 0.30
C TYR A 77 -7.28 16.10 -0.46
N ALA A 78 -8.28 16.27 -1.31
CA ALA A 78 -8.86 15.18 -2.10
C ALA A 78 -7.81 14.55 -3.04
N THR A 79 -7.05 15.39 -3.75
CA THR A 79 -5.97 14.95 -4.65
C THR A 79 -4.85 14.26 -3.87
N GLY A 80 -4.48 14.77 -2.70
CA GLY A 80 -3.47 14.19 -1.84
C GLY A 80 -3.81 12.78 -1.35
N ASN A 81 -5.06 12.52 -0.98
CA ASN A 81 -5.52 11.16 -0.66
C ASN A 81 -5.36 10.21 -1.85
N PHE A 82 -5.77 10.64 -3.04
CA PHE A 82 -5.63 9.84 -4.26
C PHE A 82 -4.15 9.54 -4.56
N VAL A 83 -3.29 10.55 -4.53
CA VAL A 83 -1.84 10.40 -4.75
C VAL A 83 -1.22 9.49 -3.69
N GLY A 84 -1.59 9.63 -2.42
CA GLY A 84 -1.11 8.79 -1.33
C GLY A 84 -1.43 7.31 -1.54
N ILE A 85 -2.64 6.99 -1.99
CA ILE A 85 -3.06 5.62 -2.33
C ILE A 85 -2.27 5.09 -3.54
N LEU A 86 -2.07 5.90 -4.58
CA LEU A 86 -1.25 5.50 -5.73
C LEU A 86 0.21 5.18 -5.35
N ILE A 87 0.80 6.00 -4.48
CA ILE A 87 2.16 5.78 -3.98
C ILE A 87 2.21 4.47 -3.17
N GLU A 88 1.22 4.23 -2.29
CA GLU A 88 1.11 2.97 -1.52
C GLU A 88 1.07 1.75 -2.42
N GLN A 89 0.22 1.77 -3.43
CA GLN A 89 0.10 0.69 -4.40
C GLN A 89 1.43 0.42 -5.15
N ARG A 90 2.21 1.46 -5.45
CA ARG A 90 3.53 1.32 -6.08
C ARG A 90 4.60 0.80 -5.13
N ILE A 91 4.61 1.24 -3.89
CA ILE A 91 5.53 0.74 -2.87
C ILE A 91 5.25 -0.74 -2.62
N ALA A 92 3.97 -1.17 -2.74
CA ALA A 92 3.51 -2.54 -2.58
C ALA A 92 4.12 -3.20 -1.33
N PHE A 93 4.05 -2.45 -0.19
CA PHE A 93 4.62 -2.91 1.06
C PHE A 93 3.69 -3.91 1.76
N GLY A 94 4.25 -5.02 2.20
CA GLY A 94 3.51 -6.04 2.96
C GLY A 94 3.56 -7.42 2.33
N VAL A 95 2.77 -8.31 2.90
CA VAL A 95 2.72 -9.73 2.55
C VAL A 95 1.26 -10.13 2.41
N LEU A 96 0.96 -10.90 1.39
CA LEU A 96 -0.37 -11.42 1.10
C LEU A 96 -0.39 -12.92 1.33
N LEU A 97 -1.46 -13.41 1.93
CA LEU A 97 -1.85 -14.81 1.91
C LEU A 97 -2.87 -15.00 0.79
N PHE A 98 -2.58 -15.88 -0.13
CA PHE A 98 -3.55 -16.36 -1.12
C PHE A 98 -4.11 -17.70 -0.69
N ARG A 99 -5.42 -17.84 -0.83
CA ARG A 99 -6.13 -19.13 -0.80
C ARG A 99 -6.76 -19.35 -2.15
N VAL A 100 -6.30 -20.36 -2.85
CA VAL A 100 -6.81 -20.75 -4.17
C VAL A 100 -7.66 -22.01 -3.98
N TYR A 101 -8.84 -22.02 -4.57
CA TYR A 101 -9.80 -23.11 -4.46
C TYR A 101 -9.94 -23.79 -5.81
N THR A 102 -9.65 -25.08 -5.88
CA THR A 102 -9.80 -25.89 -7.10
C THR A 102 -10.41 -27.24 -6.80
N LYS A 103 -11.19 -27.78 -7.72
CA LYS A 103 -11.74 -29.13 -7.60
C LYS A 103 -10.77 -30.21 -8.10
N GLU A 104 -9.90 -29.83 -9.01
CA GLU A 104 -9.01 -30.76 -9.70
C GLU A 104 -7.59 -30.16 -9.76
N ASN A 105 -6.60 -31.04 -9.83
CA ASN A 105 -5.19 -30.65 -10.07
C ASN A 105 -4.54 -29.75 -9.01
N GLY A 106 -5.00 -29.76 -7.75
CA GLY A 106 -4.40 -28.97 -6.67
C GLY A 106 -2.90 -29.27 -6.47
N LYS A 107 -2.49 -30.55 -6.61
CA LYS A 107 -1.08 -30.94 -6.55
C LYS A 107 -0.23 -30.33 -7.67
N GLU A 108 -0.79 -30.20 -8.86
CA GLU A 108 -0.11 -29.59 -10.01
C GLU A 108 0.11 -28.10 -9.79
N LEU A 109 -0.90 -27.38 -9.27
CA LEU A 109 -0.75 -25.96 -8.91
C LEU A 109 0.31 -25.76 -7.82
N VAL A 110 0.36 -26.62 -6.80
CA VAL A 110 1.42 -26.58 -5.77
C VAL A 110 2.80 -26.80 -6.40
N ALA A 111 2.94 -27.79 -7.31
CA ALA A 111 4.20 -28.03 -8.00
C ALA A 111 4.63 -26.82 -8.85
N LEU A 112 3.70 -26.16 -9.54
CA LEU A 112 3.92 -24.97 -10.36
C LEU A 112 4.37 -23.78 -9.50
N LEU A 113 3.71 -23.55 -8.36
CA LEU A 113 4.10 -22.51 -7.40
C LEU A 113 5.50 -22.75 -6.83
N ASN A 114 5.78 -23.99 -6.39
CA ASN A 114 7.08 -24.35 -5.84
C ASN A 114 8.22 -24.22 -6.86
N SER A 115 7.99 -24.61 -8.11
CA SER A 115 8.97 -24.42 -9.19
C SER A 115 9.24 -22.95 -9.48
N SER A 116 8.27 -22.08 -9.20
CA SER A 116 8.38 -20.62 -9.30
C SER A 116 8.95 -19.96 -8.03
N ASN A 117 9.41 -20.77 -7.04
CA ASN A 117 9.91 -20.38 -5.73
C ASN A 117 8.84 -19.71 -4.81
N PHE A 118 7.57 -20.00 -5.01
CA PHE A 118 6.51 -19.66 -4.07
C PHE A 118 6.19 -20.91 -3.25
N GLY A 119 6.44 -20.85 -1.93
CA GLY A 119 6.05 -21.95 -1.04
C GLY A 119 4.54 -22.08 -0.98
N ALA A 120 4.02 -23.26 -1.26
CA ALA A 120 2.59 -23.54 -1.26
C ALA A 120 2.25 -24.77 -0.42
N THR A 121 1.10 -24.73 0.23
CA THR A 121 0.54 -25.83 1.06
C THR A 121 -0.79 -26.25 0.47
N LEU A 122 -0.98 -27.56 0.29
CA LEU A 122 -2.24 -28.15 -0.13
C LEU A 122 -3.03 -28.63 1.10
N ILE A 123 -4.30 -28.26 1.15
CA ILE A 123 -5.27 -28.67 2.17
C ILE A 123 -6.46 -29.25 1.46
N HIS A 124 -6.82 -30.48 1.80
CA HIS A 124 -8.04 -31.12 1.30
C HIS A 124 -9.23 -30.70 2.16
N GLY A 125 -10.31 -30.31 1.55
CA GLY A 125 -11.52 -29.84 2.23
C GLY A 125 -12.79 -30.34 1.57
N SER A 126 -13.95 -30.09 2.21
CA SER A 126 -15.26 -30.33 1.66
C SER A 126 -16.03 -29.02 1.55
N GLY A 127 -16.45 -28.67 0.36
CA GLY A 127 -17.24 -27.47 0.07
C GLY A 127 -18.71 -27.82 -0.26
N SER A 128 -19.52 -26.79 -0.56
CA SER A 128 -20.94 -26.96 -0.92
C SER A 128 -21.17 -27.76 -2.20
N GLN A 129 -20.14 -27.91 -3.04
CA GLN A 129 -20.21 -28.66 -4.30
C GLN A 129 -19.33 -29.93 -4.32
N GLY A 130 -18.99 -30.45 -3.14
CA GLY A 130 -18.19 -31.66 -2.97
C GLY A 130 -16.77 -31.38 -2.47
N GLU A 131 -15.85 -32.32 -2.74
CA GLU A 131 -14.46 -32.21 -2.35
C GLU A 131 -13.77 -31.05 -3.08
N ILE A 132 -12.85 -30.38 -2.38
CA ILE A 132 -12.13 -29.21 -2.88
C ILE A 132 -10.70 -29.20 -2.34
N ASP A 133 -9.76 -28.84 -3.17
CA ASP A 133 -8.39 -28.54 -2.80
C ASP A 133 -8.24 -27.06 -2.51
N ILE A 134 -7.68 -26.72 -1.36
CA ILE A 134 -7.34 -25.36 -0.96
C ILE A 134 -5.82 -25.24 -0.96
N ILE A 135 -5.30 -24.35 -1.79
CA ILE A 135 -3.87 -24.10 -1.88
C ILE A 135 -3.57 -22.76 -1.20
N GLU A 136 -2.80 -22.82 -0.13
CA GLU A 136 -2.32 -21.62 0.56
C GLU A 136 -0.90 -21.27 0.13
N THR A 137 -0.68 -20.01 -0.24
CA THR A 137 0.66 -19.46 -0.52
C THR A 137 0.80 -18.07 0.04
N VAL A 138 1.97 -17.79 0.63
CA VAL A 138 2.30 -16.49 1.20
C VAL A 138 3.29 -15.78 0.28
N VAL A 139 2.95 -14.57 -0.15
CA VAL A 139 3.65 -13.87 -1.21
C VAL A 139 3.96 -12.43 -0.79
N ASP A 140 5.15 -11.92 -1.10
CA ASP A 140 5.41 -10.49 -0.97
C ASP A 140 4.52 -9.71 -1.96
N ARG A 141 3.86 -8.65 -1.49
CA ARG A 141 2.90 -7.87 -2.30
C ARG A 141 3.48 -7.37 -3.63
N LYS A 142 4.79 -7.19 -3.71
CA LYS A 142 5.51 -6.86 -4.96
C LYS A 142 5.43 -7.96 -6.02
N MET A 143 5.16 -9.20 -5.62
CA MET A 143 5.04 -10.36 -6.50
C MET A 143 3.59 -10.69 -6.88
N LEU A 144 2.63 -9.88 -6.43
CA LEU A 144 1.20 -10.05 -6.67
C LEU A 144 0.90 -10.43 -8.13
N ARG A 145 1.28 -9.57 -9.07
CA ARG A 145 0.99 -9.79 -10.50
C ARG A 145 1.60 -11.09 -11.06
N ARG A 146 2.75 -11.50 -10.52
CA ARG A 146 3.43 -12.73 -10.96
C ARG A 146 2.67 -13.97 -10.48
N VAL A 147 2.18 -13.94 -9.24
CA VAL A 147 1.41 -15.04 -8.68
C VAL A 147 0.02 -15.11 -9.31
N GLU A 148 -0.67 -14.01 -9.48
CA GLU A 148 -1.96 -13.96 -10.18
C GLU A 148 -1.88 -14.50 -11.60
N LYS A 149 -0.77 -14.20 -12.30
CA LYS A 149 -0.53 -14.77 -13.64
C LYS A 149 -0.41 -16.29 -13.59
N ILE A 150 0.27 -16.86 -12.59
CA ILE A 150 0.36 -18.33 -12.42
C ILE A 150 -1.04 -18.93 -12.23
N PHE A 151 -1.89 -18.29 -11.44
CA PHE A 151 -3.26 -18.78 -11.22
C PHE A 151 -4.09 -18.73 -12.51
N THR A 152 -4.02 -17.61 -13.24
CA THR A 152 -4.76 -17.41 -14.49
C THR A 152 -4.25 -18.32 -15.61
N ASP A 153 -2.94 -18.56 -15.69
CA ASP A 153 -2.35 -19.47 -16.67
C ASP A 153 -2.69 -20.94 -16.35
N PHE A 154 -2.87 -21.29 -15.06
CA PHE A 154 -3.28 -22.61 -14.62
C PHE A 154 -4.77 -22.88 -14.91
N ASP A 155 -5.63 -21.97 -14.50
CA ASP A 155 -7.06 -22.00 -14.76
C ASP A 155 -7.62 -20.58 -14.82
N PRO A 156 -8.06 -20.09 -16.00
CA PRO A 156 -8.63 -18.74 -16.14
C PRO A 156 -9.87 -18.47 -15.28
N GLY A 157 -10.56 -19.52 -14.82
CA GLY A 157 -11.75 -19.44 -13.98
C GLY A 157 -11.49 -19.72 -12.49
N VAL A 158 -10.25 -19.89 -12.08
CA VAL A 158 -9.90 -20.26 -10.72
C VAL A 158 -10.36 -19.20 -9.70
N PHE A 159 -11.04 -19.67 -8.66
CA PHE A 159 -11.44 -18.80 -7.55
C PHE A 159 -10.32 -18.72 -6.51
N TYR A 160 -9.90 -17.49 -6.20
CA TYR A 160 -8.96 -17.23 -5.12
C TYR A 160 -9.35 -16.03 -4.26
N VAL A 161 -8.87 -16.01 -3.03
CA VAL A 161 -9.01 -14.91 -2.08
C VAL A 161 -7.60 -14.47 -1.65
N SER A 162 -7.39 -13.20 -1.48
CA SER A 162 -6.15 -12.65 -0.92
C SER A 162 -6.41 -11.85 0.35
N GLU A 163 -5.57 -12.06 1.36
CA GLU A 163 -5.63 -11.38 2.65
C GLU A 163 -4.29 -10.73 2.99
N ASP A 164 -4.31 -9.50 3.50
CA ASP A 164 -3.10 -8.85 4.05
C ASP A 164 -2.72 -9.49 5.39
N ILE A 165 -1.48 -9.98 5.52
CA ILE A 165 -0.96 -10.50 6.78
C ILE A 165 0.07 -9.55 7.39
N ARG A 166 0.01 -9.38 8.73
CA ARG A 166 0.87 -8.41 9.45
C ARG A 166 2.30 -8.88 9.63
N ALA A 167 2.53 -10.18 9.73
CA ALA A 167 3.87 -10.72 9.99
C ALA A 167 4.06 -12.11 9.38
N LYS A 168 5.29 -12.36 8.89
CA LYS A 168 5.81 -13.68 8.54
C LYS A 168 7.14 -13.89 9.24
N GLN A 169 7.40 -15.07 9.78
CA GLN A 169 8.66 -15.34 10.46
C GLN A 169 9.61 -16.20 9.61
N ARG A 170 9.10 -17.26 8.98
CA ARG A 170 9.86 -18.17 8.13
C ARG A 170 9.00 -18.65 6.98
N GLY A 171 9.61 -18.92 5.80
CA GLY A 171 8.90 -19.44 4.63
C GLY A 171 9.82 -19.49 3.41
N ILE A 172 9.33 -20.12 2.33
CA ILE A 172 10.00 -20.16 1.02
C ILE A 172 9.48 -18.98 0.21
N PHE A 173 10.37 -18.05 -0.12
CA PHE A 173 10.03 -16.85 -0.88
C PHE A 173 11.06 -16.61 -1.99
N PRO A 174 10.64 -16.09 -3.16
CA PRO A 174 11.57 -15.65 -4.17
C PRO A 174 12.57 -14.62 -3.60
N LYS A 175 13.84 -14.74 -3.93
CA LYS A 175 14.85 -13.77 -3.51
C LYS A 175 14.58 -12.43 -4.20
N THR A 176 14.03 -11.46 -3.47
CA THR A 176 13.85 -10.09 -3.92
C THR A 176 15.00 -9.24 -3.41
N LYS A 177 15.72 -8.53 -4.27
CA LYS A 177 16.69 -7.51 -3.86
C LYS A 177 15.91 -6.32 -3.30
N SER A 178 15.61 -6.32 -1.99
CA SER A 178 14.95 -5.22 -1.31
C SER A 178 15.97 -4.42 -0.52
N ILE A 179 16.04 -3.12 -0.78
CA ILE A 179 16.88 -2.16 -0.06
C ILE A 179 16.49 -2.11 1.44
N PHE A 180 15.21 -2.39 1.76
CA PHE A 180 14.67 -2.38 3.12
C PHE A 180 14.83 -3.69 3.92
N SER A 181 15.39 -4.77 3.35
CA SER A 181 15.58 -6.02 4.08
C SER A 181 16.66 -5.92 5.17
N ARG A 182 17.56 -4.94 5.09
CA ARG A 182 18.67 -4.73 6.01
C ARG A 182 18.26 -4.13 7.37
N TRP A 183 17.09 -3.51 7.47
CA TRP A 183 16.60 -2.84 8.69
C TRP A 183 15.76 -3.73 9.62
N ARG A 184 15.50 -4.98 9.23
CA ARG A 184 14.65 -5.91 9.97
C ARG A 184 15.40 -6.85 10.91
N LEU A 185 16.73 -6.76 10.99
CA LEU A 185 17.59 -7.59 11.84
C LEU A 185 17.94 -6.86 13.15
N GLY A 186 16.94 -6.52 13.93
CA GLY A 186 17.07 -5.99 15.28
C GLY A 186 16.18 -6.77 16.25
N LYS A 187 16.51 -8.03 16.49
CA LYS A 187 16.22 -8.78 17.71
C LYS A 187 17.39 -9.67 18.03
#